data_d325d65db1c4c69334908a0ae1bc13a4
#
_entry.id   d325d65db1c4c69334908a0ae1bc13a4
#
_cell.length_a   1.000
_cell.length_b   1.000
_cell.length_c   1.000
_cell.angle_alpha   90.00
_cell.angle_beta   90.00
_cell.angle_gamma   90.00
#
_symmetry.space_group_name_H-M   'P 1'
#
loop_
_entity.id
_entity.type
_entity.pdbx_description
1 polymer ?
#
loop_
_entity_poly.entity_id
_entity_poly.type
_entity_poly.pdbx_seq_one_letter_code
_entity_poly.pdbx_strand_id
1 'polypeptide(L)'
;MKNLDVLAEGEVLRSISFYQVLRPGTRVDSEGDIAPFTGQIEIRVFKYLNGEHIGQFMAQPYLGLTYSAEDFIGRGDTEQQALYAVLANIKGVPYERIFPEEVDEV
;
A
#
# COMPACT_ATOMS: atom_id res chain seq x y z
N MET A 1 -6.92 -7.28 22.53
CA MET A 1 -5.75 -7.38 23.33
C MET A 1 -5.49 -6.09 24.04
N LYS A 2 -5.51 -6.09 25.31
CA LYS A 2 -5.42 -4.84 25.97
C LYS A 2 -4.17 -4.72 26.81
N ASN A 3 -3.38 -5.73 26.91
CA ASN A 3 -2.22 -5.64 27.73
C ASN A 3 -1.00 -6.04 26.94
N LEU A 4 -0.17 -5.08 26.61
CA LEU A 4 1.00 -5.30 25.81
C LEU A 4 2.26 -5.04 26.60
N ASP A 5 2.29 -5.50 27.86
CA ASP A 5 3.45 -5.34 28.71
C ASP A 5 4.67 -6.04 28.18
N VAL A 6 4.50 -6.94 27.21
CA VAL A 6 5.63 -7.63 26.63
C VAL A 6 6.43 -6.78 25.68
N LEU A 7 5.94 -5.60 25.34
CA LEU A 7 6.68 -4.70 24.47
C LEU A 7 7.55 -3.77 25.32
N ALA A 8 8.68 -3.39 24.76
CA ALA A 8 9.51 -2.39 25.39
C ALA A 8 8.86 -1.02 25.26
N GLU A 9 9.32 -0.09 26.08
CA GLU A 9 8.76 1.24 26.05
C GLU A 9 9.00 1.87 24.69
N GLY A 10 8.00 2.48 24.12
CA GLY A 10 8.11 3.13 22.82
C GLY A 10 7.89 2.23 21.64
N GLU A 11 7.83 0.93 21.85
CA GLU A 11 7.57 0.01 20.74
C GLU A 11 6.10 0.02 20.38
N VAL A 12 5.80 -0.13 19.09
CA VAL A 12 4.42 -0.15 18.59
C VAL A 12 4.22 -1.48 17.86
N LEU A 13 3.15 -2.17 18.22
CA LEU A 13 2.77 -3.40 17.55
C LEU A 13 1.63 -3.11 16.62
N ARG A 14 1.70 -3.62 15.41
CA ARG A 14 0.59 -3.49 14.47
C ARG A 14 0.47 -4.79 13.67
N SER A 15 -0.74 -5.10 13.26
CA SER A 15 -0.98 -6.20 12.37
C SER A 15 -0.99 -5.68 10.94
N ILE A 16 -0.78 -6.56 9.99
CA ILE A 16 -0.71 -6.19 8.58
C ILE A 16 -1.60 -7.13 7.79
N SER A 17 -2.45 -6.54 6.96
CA SER A 17 -3.24 -7.30 5.98
C SER A 17 -2.76 -6.89 4.59
N PHE A 18 -2.80 -7.84 3.66
CA PHE A 18 -2.28 -7.63 2.32
C PHE A 18 -3.41 -7.74 1.31
N TYR A 19 -3.44 -6.81 0.36
CA TYR A 19 -4.39 -6.82 -0.74
C TYR A 19 -3.62 -6.59 -2.03
N GLN A 20 -4.19 -7.02 -3.14
CA GLN A 20 -3.54 -6.90 -4.42
C GLN A 20 -4.51 -6.27 -5.40
N VAL A 21 -4.10 -5.21 -6.06
CA VAL A 21 -4.88 -4.60 -7.12
C VAL A 21 -4.29 -5.06 -8.44
N LEU A 22 -5.11 -5.66 -9.27
CA LEU A 22 -4.67 -6.11 -10.59
C LEU A 22 -5.11 -5.06 -11.60
N ARG A 23 -4.15 -4.52 -12.33
CA ARG A 23 -4.41 -3.47 -13.30
C ARG A 23 -4.25 -4.01 -14.71
N PRO A 24 -5.32 -4.06 -15.49
CA PRO A 24 -5.19 -4.46 -16.89
C PRO A 24 -4.50 -3.35 -17.67
N GLY A 25 -3.75 -3.74 -18.65
CA GLY A 25 -3.05 -2.79 -19.50
C GLY A 25 -2.43 -3.52 -20.65
N THR A 26 -1.50 -2.84 -21.33
CA THR A 26 -0.76 -3.44 -22.44
C THR A 26 0.70 -3.11 -22.29
N ARG A 27 1.52 -3.87 -22.97
CA ARG A 27 2.94 -3.56 -23.05
C ARG A 27 3.45 -4.06 -24.40
N VAL A 28 4.63 -3.59 -24.80
CA VAL A 28 5.25 -4.01 -26.03
C VAL A 28 6.11 -5.22 -25.73
N ASP A 29 5.89 -6.32 -26.46
CA ASP A 29 6.65 -7.53 -26.23
C ASP A 29 8.00 -7.47 -26.94
N SER A 30 8.74 -8.56 -26.89
CA SER A 30 10.10 -8.58 -27.43
C SER A 30 10.12 -8.44 -28.94
N GLU A 31 8.99 -8.66 -29.61
CA GLU A 31 8.92 -8.53 -31.04
C GLU A 31 8.35 -7.22 -31.49
N GLY A 32 8.08 -6.31 -30.56
CA GLY A 32 7.54 -5.02 -30.92
C GLY A 32 6.02 -4.96 -30.98
N ASP A 33 5.34 -6.06 -30.67
CA ASP A 33 3.89 -6.07 -30.74
C ASP A 33 3.28 -5.68 -29.40
N ILE A 34 2.10 -5.09 -29.47
CA ILE A 34 1.38 -4.72 -28.26
C ILE A 34 0.60 -5.92 -27.77
N ALA A 35 0.79 -6.27 -26.52
CA ALA A 35 0.14 -7.43 -25.92
C ALA A 35 -0.53 -7.07 -24.61
N PRO A 36 -1.58 -7.79 -24.22
CA PRO A 36 -2.20 -7.54 -22.93
C PRO A 36 -1.23 -7.80 -21.79
N PHE A 37 -1.39 -7.04 -20.72
CA PHE A 37 -0.53 -7.17 -19.57
C PHE A 37 -1.32 -6.81 -18.33
N THR A 38 -1.16 -7.57 -17.27
CA THR A 38 -1.80 -7.26 -16.00
C THR A 38 -0.73 -6.90 -14.99
N GLY A 39 -0.76 -5.67 -14.53
CA GLY A 39 0.14 -5.23 -13.49
C GLY A 39 -0.47 -5.46 -12.13
N GLN A 40 0.34 -5.34 -11.10
CA GLN A 40 -0.09 -5.56 -9.73
C GLN A 40 0.44 -4.46 -8.84
N ILE A 41 -0.39 -4.04 -7.89
CA ILE A 41 0.04 -3.16 -6.81
C ILE A 41 -0.39 -3.84 -5.53
N GLU A 42 0.54 -4.05 -4.61
CA GLU A 42 0.19 -4.57 -3.31
C GLU A 42 -0.23 -3.42 -2.43
N ILE A 43 -1.27 -3.61 -1.63
CA ILE A 43 -1.66 -2.62 -0.64
C ILE A 43 -1.54 -3.28 0.71
N ARG A 44 -0.84 -2.65 1.62
CA ARG A 44 -0.67 -3.13 2.98
C ARG A 44 -1.52 -2.28 3.89
N VAL A 45 -2.35 -2.94 4.69
CA VAL A 45 -3.20 -2.24 5.64
C VAL A 45 -2.72 -2.60 7.03
N PHE A 46 -2.39 -1.59 7.81
CA PHE A 46 -1.85 -1.74 9.16
C PHE A 46 -2.93 -1.39 10.16
N LYS A 47 -3.06 -2.20 11.20
CA LYS A 47 -3.92 -1.85 12.33
C LYS A 47 -3.02 -1.67 13.53
N TYR A 48 -3.08 -0.51 14.16
CA TYR A 48 -2.27 -0.22 15.32
C TYR A 48 -2.89 -0.88 16.55
N LEU A 49 -2.11 -1.68 17.26
CA LEU A 49 -2.59 -2.44 18.40
C LEU A 49 -2.22 -1.80 19.72
N ASN A 50 -1.35 -0.80 19.70
CA ASN A 50 -1.03 -0.01 20.89
C ASN A 50 -0.51 1.34 20.44
N GLY A 51 -0.22 2.22 21.39
CA GLY A 51 0.35 3.53 21.10
C GLY A 51 -0.74 4.54 20.85
N GLU A 52 -0.33 5.73 20.39
CA GLU A 52 -1.29 6.83 20.28
C GLU A 52 -2.29 6.63 19.14
N HIS A 53 -2.01 5.74 18.21
CA HIS A 53 -2.95 5.48 17.12
C HIS A 53 -3.71 4.17 17.29
N ILE A 54 -3.78 3.65 18.52
CA ILE A 54 -4.40 2.36 18.77
C ILE A 54 -5.81 2.31 18.19
N GLY A 55 -6.11 1.21 17.50
CA GLY A 55 -7.42 1.01 16.89
C GLY A 55 -7.59 1.65 15.52
N GLN A 56 -6.64 2.44 15.07
CA GLN A 56 -6.74 3.09 13.77
C GLN A 56 -6.09 2.24 12.70
N PHE A 57 -6.50 2.46 11.46
CA PHE A 57 -5.98 1.73 10.32
C PHE A 57 -5.30 2.70 9.36
N MET A 58 -4.21 2.24 8.75
CA MET A 58 -3.51 2.99 7.73
C MET A 58 -3.19 2.04 6.60
N ALA A 59 -3.44 2.44 5.37
CA ALA A 59 -3.15 1.62 4.20
C ALA A 59 -2.19 2.35 3.30
N GLN A 60 -1.30 1.61 2.67
CA GLN A 60 -0.31 2.22 1.80
C GLN A 60 0.05 1.27 0.66
N PRO A 61 0.14 1.77 -0.57
CA PRO A 61 0.61 0.96 -1.68
C PRO A 61 2.09 0.57 -1.51
N TYR A 62 2.43 -0.59 -2.03
CA TYR A 62 3.78 -1.12 -1.91
C TYR A 62 4.11 -1.85 -3.20
N LEU A 63 5.31 -1.66 -3.72
CA LEU A 63 5.74 -2.30 -4.94
C LEU A 63 7.23 -2.58 -4.84
N GLY A 64 7.60 -3.81 -5.17
CA GLY A 64 9.00 -4.20 -5.04
C GLY A 64 9.44 -4.11 -3.59
N LEU A 65 10.39 -3.27 -3.32
CA LEU A 65 10.87 -3.07 -1.95
C LEU A 65 10.55 -1.66 -1.46
N THR A 66 9.59 -1.00 -2.10
CA THR A 66 9.36 0.43 -1.89
C THR A 66 7.92 0.71 -1.55
N TYR A 67 7.68 1.51 -0.52
CA TYR A 67 6.35 2.04 -0.25
C TYR A 67 6.10 3.24 -1.15
N SER A 68 4.83 3.52 -1.39
CA SER A 68 4.43 4.64 -2.22
C SER A 68 4.81 5.96 -1.58
N ALA A 69 4.68 7.04 -2.36
CA ALA A 69 4.71 8.38 -1.82
C ALA A 69 3.60 8.55 -0.79
N GLU A 70 3.81 9.45 0.15
CA GLU A 70 2.87 9.62 1.26
C GLU A 70 1.52 10.12 0.82
N ASP A 71 1.45 10.77 -0.33
CA ASP A 71 0.18 11.29 -0.82
C ASP A 71 -0.86 10.20 -1.05
N PHE A 72 -0.44 8.95 -1.15
CA PHE A 72 -1.34 7.85 -1.47
C PHE A 72 -1.74 7.04 -0.26
N ILE A 73 -1.33 7.45 0.94
CA ILE A 73 -1.70 6.75 2.16
C ILE A 73 -3.18 7.00 2.46
N GLY A 74 -3.89 5.95 2.83
CA GLY A 74 -5.27 6.06 3.28
C GLY A 74 -5.36 5.74 4.76
N ARG A 75 -6.29 6.37 5.45
CA ARG A 75 -6.48 6.15 6.87
C ARG A 75 -7.96 6.01 7.16
N GLY A 76 -8.29 5.35 8.24
CA GLY A 76 -9.67 5.20 8.63
C GLY A 76 -9.80 4.50 9.96
N ASP A 77 -11.03 4.41 10.42
CA ASP A 77 -11.34 3.73 11.67
C ASP A 77 -11.61 2.25 11.45
N THR A 78 -11.69 1.82 10.20
CA THR A 78 -11.85 0.42 9.85
C THR A 78 -10.89 0.08 8.74
N GLU A 79 -10.61 -1.21 8.59
CA GLU A 79 -9.75 -1.67 7.54
C GLU A 79 -10.30 -1.28 6.17
N GLN A 80 -11.62 -1.40 6.00
CA GLN A 80 -12.25 -1.08 4.73
C GLN A 80 -12.12 0.40 4.40
N GLN A 81 -12.25 1.27 5.38
CA GLN A 81 -12.11 2.70 5.15
C GLN A 81 -10.70 3.04 4.68
N ALA A 82 -9.70 2.49 5.34
CA ALA A 82 -8.32 2.78 4.98
C ALA A 82 -8.01 2.22 3.58
N LEU A 83 -8.47 1.00 3.31
CA LEU A 83 -8.24 0.38 2.01
C LEU A 83 -8.91 1.18 0.90
N TYR A 84 -10.17 1.55 1.08
CA TYR A 84 -10.89 2.27 0.05
C TYR A 84 -10.33 3.66 -0.17
N ALA A 85 -9.79 4.28 0.86
CA ALA A 85 -9.12 5.57 0.70
C ALA A 85 -7.92 5.44 -0.23
N VAL A 86 -7.13 4.37 -0.07
CA VAL A 86 -6.00 4.14 -0.96
C VAL A 86 -6.47 3.88 -2.38
N LEU A 87 -7.50 3.05 -2.53
CA LEU A 87 -8.00 2.71 -3.86
C LEU A 87 -8.47 3.97 -4.60
N ALA A 88 -9.10 4.89 -3.87
CA ALA A 88 -9.51 6.15 -4.47
C ALA A 88 -8.30 7.00 -4.85
N ASN A 89 -7.28 6.98 -4.02
CA ASN A 89 -6.10 7.81 -4.26
C ASN A 89 -5.29 7.34 -5.47
N ILE A 90 -5.28 6.04 -5.75
CA ILE A 90 -4.46 5.52 -6.84
C ILE A 90 -5.25 5.28 -8.12
N LYS A 91 -6.56 5.52 -8.10
CA LYS A 91 -7.38 5.25 -9.25
C LYS A 91 -6.90 6.06 -10.44
N GLY A 92 -6.50 5.37 -11.51
CA GLY A 92 -6.05 6.04 -12.72
C GLY A 92 -4.69 6.70 -12.62
N VAL A 93 -3.98 6.53 -11.51
CA VAL A 93 -2.68 7.15 -11.34
C VAL A 93 -1.60 6.19 -11.81
N PRO A 94 -0.66 6.64 -12.66
CA PRO A 94 0.38 5.74 -13.15
C PRO A 94 1.38 5.35 -12.08
N TYR A 95 2.04 4.21 -12.31
CA TYR A 95 3.00 3.68 -11.34
C TYR A 95 4.09 4.68 -10.98
N GLU A 96 4.58 5.42 -11.95
CA GLU A 96 5.70 6.31 -11.70
C GLU A 96 5.33 7.45 -10.76
N ARG A 97 4.05 7.78 -10.66
CA ARG A 97 3.63 8.78 -9.69
C ARG A 97 3.39 8.19 -8.31
N ILE A 98 2.91 6.94 -8.28
CA ILE A 98 2.69 6.26 -7.00
C ILE A 98 4.02 5.86 -6.38
N PHE A 99 4.96 5.38 -7.20
CA PHE A 99 6.24 4.88 -6.73
C PHE A 99 7.38 5.60 -7.44
N PRO A 100 7.61 6.86 -7.16
CA PRO A 100 8.64 7.60 -7.90
C PRO A 100 10.03 7.02 -7.71
N GLU A 101 10.29 6.43 -6.57
CA GLU A 101 11.61 5.90 -6.33
C GLU A 101 11.88 4.61 -7.06
N GLU A 102 10.83 3.88 -7.42
CA GLU A 102 10.99 2.65 -8.17
C GLU A 102 11.42 2.92 -9.59
N VAL A 103 10.96 4.00 -10.20
CA VAL A 103 11.28 4.29 -11.58
C VAL A 103 12.40 5.28 -11.73
N ASP A 104 12.83 5.87 -10.65
CA ASP A 104 13.83 6.88 -10.69
C ASP A 104 15.20 6.33 -10.60
N GLU A 105 15.40 5.08 -10.81
CA GLU A 105 16.59 4.56 -10.74
C GLU A 105 17.32 4.60 -11.95
N VAL A 106 18.41 4.96 -12.07
CA VAL A 106 19.06 5.07 -13.31
C VAL A 106 20.51 4.78 -13.30
#